data_b8cc83c8f348190dac3dce50ccbf5fc8
#
_entry.id   b8cc83c8f348190dac3dce50ccbf5fc8
#
_cell.length_a   1.000
_cell.length_b   1.000
_cell.length_c   1.000
_cell.angle_alpha   90.00
_cell.angle_beta   90.00
_cell.angle_gamma   90.00
#
_symmetry.space_group_name_H-M   'P 1'
#
loop_
_entity.id
_entity.type
_entity.pdbx_description
1 polymer ?
#
loop_
_entity_poly.entity_id
_entity_poly.type
_entity_poly.pdbx_seq_one_letter_code
_entity_poly.pdbx_strand_id
1 'polypeptide(L)'
;MTVRAILFGLSTLCGFGRRGWFIPYRYANSLPGPGARGPYPAIADLLHRREPAFAELLAAIEGHRDELLAIGAAAPPAPRWTQDWFPRLDAAAAYALVRRERPRRIVEVGSGHSTRFLARAVADGRLATRITAIDPAPRAGIAGLPVEFVARTLHEAGDAPFAGLGT
;
A
#
# COMPACT_ATOMS: atom_id res chain seq x y z
N MET A 1 -9.47 9.69 -16.64
CA MET A 1 -8.32 9.24 -17.47
C MET A 1 -7.82 10.43 -18.28
N THR A 2 -6.52 10.73 -18.28
CA THR A 2 -5.97 11.85 -19.06
C THR A 2 -5.89 11.48 -20.55
N VAL A 3 -6.04 12.46 -21.45
CA VAL A 3 -5.87 12.26 -22.91
C VAL A 3 -4.55 11.56 -23.24
N ARG A 4 -3.47 11.89 -22.53
CA ARG A 4 -2.16 11.25 -22.67
C ARG A 4 -2.19 9.75 -22.34
N ALA A 5 -2.92 9.32 -21.30
CA ALA A 5 -3.05 7.92 -20.96
C ALA A 5 -3.83 7.13 -22.02
N ILE A 6 -4.85 7.76 -22.62
CA ILE A 6 -5.62 7.16 -23.73
C ILE A 6 -4.72 6.97 -24.96
N LEU A 7 -3.98 8.00 -25.37
CA LEU A 7 -3.08 7.92 -26.51
C LEU A 7 -1.99 6.86 -26.33
N PHE A 8 -1.43 6.74 -25.12
CA PHE A 8 -0.42 5.73 -24.82
C PHE A 8 -1.03 4.31 -24.78
N GLY A 9 -2.24 4.17 -24.24
CA GLY A 9 -2.98 2.92 -24.27
C GLY A 9 -3.30 2.47 -25.70
N LEU A 10 -3.81 3.38 -26.55
CA LEU A 10 -4.08 3.11 -27.96
C LEU A 10 -2.78 2.73 -28.72
N SER A 11 -1.68 3.45 -28.49
CA SER A 11 -0.38 3.11 -29.07
C SER A 11 0.06 1.69 -28.72
N THR A 12 -0.17 1.25 -27.48
CA THR A 12 0.14 -0.11 -27.01
C THR A 12 -0.76 -1.15 -27.65
N LEU A 13 -2.07 -0.90 -27.72
CA LEU A 13 -3.05 -1.81 -28.33
C LEU A 13 -2.85 -2.00 -29.83
N CYS A 14 -2.59 -0.90 -30.53
CA CYS A 14 -2.38 -0.91 -31.98
C CYS A 14 -0.98 -1.42 -32.38
N GLY A 15 -0.14 -1.78 -31.42
CA GLY A 15 1.20 -2.28 -31.70
C GLY A 15 2.23 -1.23 -32.17
N PHE A 16 1.89 0.06 -32.15
CA PHE A 16 2.81 1.15 -32.54
C PHE A 16 3.95 1.35 -31.53
N GLY A 17 3.79 0.90 -30.27
CA GLY A 17 4.82 0.96 -29.26
C GLY A 17 4.32 0.57 -27.89
N ARG A 18 5.21 0.01 -27.08
CA ARG A 18 4.89 -0.38 -25.68
C ARG A 18 4.93 0.87 -24.80
N ARG A 19 3.77 1.47 -24.54
CA ARG A 19 3.65 2.69 -23.73
C ARG A 19 3.05 2.46 -22.35
N GLY A 20 2.81 1.19 -22.00
CA GLY A 20 2.07 0.79 -20.80
C GLY A 20 0.57 1.02 -20.95
N TRP A 21 -0.21 0.35 -20.09
CA TRP A 21 -1.67 0.43 -20.11
C TRP A 21 -2.22 1.20 -18.91
N PHE A 22 -1.80 0.81 -17.71
CA PHE A 22 -2.28 1.44 -16.47
C PHE A 22 -1.42 2.63 -16.04
N ILE A 23 -0.11 2.49 -16.12
CA ILE A 23 0.86 3.54 -15.82
C ILE A 23 1.67 3.78 -17.10
N PRO A 24 1.35 4.81 -17.89
CA PRO A 24 2.09 5.12 -19.10
C PRO A 24 3.57 5.37 -18.78
N TYR A 25 4.46 4.56 -19.35
CA TYR A 25 5.89 4.66 -19.16
C TYR A 25 6.59 4.95 -20.47
N ARG A 26 7.22 6.12 -20.57
CA ARG A 26 7.84 6.60 -21.83
C ARG A 26 8.95 5.70 -22.38
N TYR A 27 9.59 4.92 -21.50
CA TYR A 27 10.68 4.01 -21.86
C TYR A 27 10.24 2.54 -21.95
N ALA A 28 8.94 2.26 -22.00
CA ALA A 28 8.43 0.89 -22.04
C ALA A 28 9.00 0.07 -23.21
N ASN A 29 9.31 0.70 -24.35
CA ASN A 29 9.92 0.05 -25.50
C ASN A 29 11.38 -0.40 -25.26
N SER A 30 12.09 0.22 -24.34
CA SER A 30 13.47 -0.15 -24.00
C SER A 30 13.56 -1.25 -22.96
N LEU A 31 12.42 -1.67 -22.40
CA LEU A 31 12.40 -2.78 -21.47
C LEU A 31 12.60 -4.11 -22.20
N PRO A 32 13.34 -5.06 -21.61
CA PRO A 32 13.46 -6.40 -22.14
C PRO A 32 12.07 -7.04 -22.35
N GLY A 33 11.92 -7.82 -23.40
CA GLY A 33 10.68 -8.56 -23.64
C GLY A 33 10.34 -9.57 -22.53
N PRO A 34 9.09 -10.05 -22.47
CA PRO A 34 8.72 -11.12 -21.57
C PRO A 34 9.65 -12.34 -21.79
N GLY A 35 10.22 -12.86 -20.72
CA GLY A 35 11.16 -13.99 -20.79
C GLY A 35 12.60 -13.65 -21.16
N ALA A 36 12.91 -12.42 -21.55
CA ALA A 36 14.28 -11.99 -21.83
C ALA A 36 15.14 -11.81 -20.55
N ARG A 37 14.49 -11.72 -19.39
CA ARG A 37 15.13 -11.78 -18.08
C ARG A 37 14.92 -13.17 -17.51
N GLY A 38 16.00 -13.86 -17.22
CA GLY A 38 15.96 -15.09 -16.43
C GLY A 38 15.44 -14.81 -15.01
N PRO A 39 15.07 -15.86 -14.28
CA PRO A 39 14.74 -15.74 -12.86
C PRO A 39 15.95 -15.19 -12.09
N TYR A 40 15.68 -14.60 -10.94
CA TYR A 40 16.70 -14.17 -9.99
C TYR A 40 16.83 -15.26 -8.89
N PRO A 41 17.72 -16.27 -9.06
CA PRO A 41 17.74 -17.44 -8.19
C PRO A 41 17.93 -17.06 -6.70
N ALA A 42 18.86 -16.14 -6.41
CA ALA A 42 19.11 -15.72 -5.04
C ALA A 42 17.88 -15.07 -4.37
N ILE A 43 17.05 -14.35 -5.14
CA ILE A 43 15.79 -13.77 -4.63
C ILE A 43 14.75 -14.88 -4.50
N ALA A 44 14.65 -15.78 -5.46
CA ALA A 44 13.73 -16.90 -5.40
C ALA A 44 14.00 -17.77 -4.17
N ASP A 45 15.26 -18.10 -3.90
CA ASP A 45 15.68 -18.89 -2.73
C ASP A 45 15.36 -18.16 -1.42
N LEU A 46 15.54 -16.82 -1.38
CA LEU A 46 15.17 -16.01 -0.21
C LEU A 46 13.67 -16.07 0.06
N LEU A 47 12.86 -15.91 -0.96
CA LEU A 47 11.39 -15.96 -0.86
C LEU A 47 10.91 -17.36 -0.48
N HIS A 48 11.48 -18.40 -1.07
CA HIS A 48 11.14 -19.81 -0.78
C HIS A 48 11.35 -20.14 0.70
N ARG A 49 12.45 -19.68 1.28
CA ARG A 49 12.69 -19.84 2.73
C ARG A 49 11.68 -19.09 3.60
N ARG A 50 10.93 -18.15 3.06
CA ARG A 50 9.91 -17.36 3.77
C ARG A 50 8.47 -17.81 3.51
N GLU A 51 8.26 -18.81 2.68
CA GLU A 51 6.91 -19.33 2.37
C GLU A 51 6.08 -19.67 3.61
N PRO A 52 6.62 -20.28 4.69
CA PRO A 52 5.84 -20.50 5.91
C PRO A 52 5.31 -19.19 6.52
N ALA A 53 6.14 -18.14 6.56
CA ALA A 53 5.72 -16.84 7.08
C ALA A 53 4.65 -16.17 6.20
N PHE A 54 4.71 -16.39 4.88
CA PHE A 54 3.66 -15.91 3.98
C PHE A 54 2.34 -16.67 4.21
N ALA A 55 2.40 -17.98 4.41
CA ALA A 55 1.23 -18.80 4.73
C ALA A 55 0.58 -18.37 6.05
N GLU A 56 1.38 -18.08 7.07
CA GLU A 56 0.89 -17.56 8.35
C GLU A 56 0.20 -16.19 8.19
N LEU A 57 0.76 -15.30 7.36
CA LEU A 57 0.12 -14.01 7.08
C LEU A 57 -1.20 -14.18 6.34
N LEU A 58 -1.26 -15.08 5.34
CA LEU A 58 -2.50 -15.37 4.62
C LEU A 58 -3.57 -15.95 5.56
N ALA A 59 -3.20 -16.84 6.46
CA ALA A 59 -4.10 -17.36 7.48
C ALA A 59 -4.59 -16.26 8.44
N ALA A 60 -3.72 -15.32 8.80
CA ALA A 60 -4.11 -14.17 9.61
C ALA A 60 -5.10 -13.25 8.87
N ILE A 61 -4.90 -13.03 7.56
CA ILE A 61 -5.85 -12.29 6.72
C ILE A 61 -7.21 -13.00 6.69
N GLU A 62 -7.23 -14.30 6.46
CA GLU A 62 -8.48 -15.08 6.45
C GLU A 62 -9.18 -15.07 7.80
N GLY A 63 -8.43 -15.05 8.90
CA GLY A 63 -8.98 -14.89 10.25
C GLY A 63 -9.72 -13.56 10.50
N HIS A 64 -9.50 -12.57 9.65
CA HIS A 64 -10.20 -11.26 9.67
C HIS A 64 -11.17 -11.08 8.50
N ARG A 65 -11.63 -12.20 7.91
CA ARG A 65 -12.47 -12.20 6.71
C ARG A 65 -13.70 -11.30 6.84
N ASP A 66 -14.44 -11.43 7.92
CA ASP A 66 -15.72 -10.72 8.07
C ASP A 66 -15.51 -9.20 8.21
N GLU A 67 -14.52 -8.78 8.98
CA GLU A 67 -14.15 -7.36 9.12
C GLU A 67 -13.66 -6.77 7.79
N LEU A 68 -12.86 -7.55 7.05
CA LEU A 68 -12.35 -7.12 5.74
C LEU A 68 -13.46 -7.03 4.70
N LEU A 69 -14.42 -7.95 4.68
CA LEU A 69 -15.58 -7.90 3.78
C LEU A 69 -16.52 -6.73 4.09
N ALA A 70 -16.56 -6.27 5.34
CA ALA A 70 -17.34 -5.09 5.73
C ALA A 70 -16.71 -3.75 5.30
N ILE A 71 -15.47 -3.75 4.80
CA ILE A 71 -14.80 -2.54 4.32
C ILE A 71 -15.39 -2.11 2.96
N GLY A 72 -15.60 -0.81 2.79
CA GLY A 72 -16.06 -0.20 1.55
C GLY A 72 -17.52 0.22 1.53
N ALA A 73 -18.29 -0.09 2.60
CA ALA A 73 -19.68 0.32 2.73
C ALA A 73 -19.85 1.77 3.23
N ALA A 74 -18.82 2.34 3.88
CA ALA A 74 -18.86 3.66 4.48
C ALA A 74 -18.24 4.74 3.59
N ALA A 75 -18.69 5.99 3.79
CA ALA A 75 -18.15 7.16 3.09
C ALA A 75 -16.68 7.45 3.50
N PRO A 76 -15.89 8.15 2.66
CA PRO A 76 -14.57 8.64 3.04
C PRO A 76 -14.63 9.47 4.35
N PRO A 77 -13.59 9.38 5.20
CA PRO A 77 -12.29 8.78 5.00
C PRO A 77 -12.20 7.27 5.29
N ALA A 78 -13.33 6.56 5.36
CA ALA A 78 -13.28 5.11 5.51
C ALA A 78 -12.49 4.44 4.36
N PRO A 79 -11.81 3.31 4.63
CA PRO A 79 -11.11 2.56 3.61
C PRO A 79 -12.08 1.97 2.58
N ARG A 80 -11.60 1.73 1.36
CA ARG A 80 -12.36 1.09 0.27
C ARG A 80 -11.47 0.20 -0.57
N TRP A 81 -12.02 -0.86 -1.11
CA TRP A 81 -11.29 -1.79 -1.98
C TRP A 81 -11.12 -1.28 -3.41
N THR A 82 -12.04 -0.45 -3.89
CA THR A 82 -12.04 0.13 -5.24
C THR A 82 -11.11 1.33 -5.32
N GLN A 83 -9.81 1.08 -5.33
CA GLN A 83 -8.76 2.08 -5.47
C GLN A 83 -7.49 1.41 -6.04
N ASP A 84 -6.64 2.17 -6.72
CA ASP A 84 -5.54 1.64 -7.54
C ASP A 84 -4.15 1.74 -6.88
N TRP A 85 -4.03 2.45 -5.76
CA TRP A 85 -2.75 2.81 -5.16
C TRP A 85 -2.26 1.89 -4.05
N PHE A 86 -3.19 1.21 -3.40
CA PHE A 86 -2.90 0.27 -2.31
C PHE A 86 -3.77 -0.98 -2.53
N PRO A 87 -3.34 -1.88 -3.44
CA PRO A 87 -4.19 -2.96 -3.92
C PRO A 87 -4.59 -3.95 -2.82
N ARG A 88 -5.57 -4.76 -3.15
CA ARG A 88 -6.33 -5.59 -2.21
C ARG A 88 -5.49 -6.38 -1.22
N LEU A 89 -4.47 -7.11 -1.70
CA LEU A 89 -3.65 -7.96 -0.84
C LEU A 89 -2.77 -7.12 0.10
N ASP A 90 -2.19 -6.03 -0.39
CA ASP A 90 -1.36 -5.13 0.42
C ASP A 90 -2.17 -4.51 1.55
N ALA A 91 -3.39 -4.09 1.25
CA ALA A 91 -4.30 -3.51 2.23
C ALA A 91 -4.76 -4.53 3.29
N ALA A 92 -5.11 -5.75 2.87
CA ALA A 92 -5.48 -6.84 3.77
C ALA A 92 -4.30 -7.27 4.64
N ALA A 93 -3.10 -7.35 4.06
CA ALA A 93 -1.87 -7.68 4.81
C ALA A 93 -1.55 -6.61 5.86
N ALA A 94 -1.60 -5.33 5.50
CA ALA A 94 -1.37 -4.23 6.44
C ALA A 94 -2.39 -4.26 7.59
N TYR A 95 -3.67 -4.49 7.28
CA TYR A 95 -4.71 -4.65 8.29
C TYR A 95 -4.40 -5.81 9.25
N ALA A 96 -4.14 -7.01 8.70
CA ALA A 96 -3.86 -8.20 9.50
C ALA A 96 -2.59 -8.06 10.35
N LEU A 97 -1.54 -7.43 9.80
CA LEU A 97 -0.31 -7.15 10.54
C LEU A 97 -0.56 -6.26 11.76
N VAL A 98 -1.29 -5.14 11.58
CA VAL A 98 -1.62 -4.24 12.70
C VAL A 98 -2.42 -4.99 13.78
N ARG A 99 -3.39 -5.81 13.37
CA ARG A 99 -4.23 -6.61 14.30
C ARG A 99 -3.43 -7.66 15.05
N ARG A 100 -2.44 -8.28 14.39
CA ARG A 100 -1.56 -9.31 14.97
C ARG A 100 -0.49 -8.71 15.88
N GLU A 101 0.25 -7.74 15.39
CA GLU A 101 1.39 -7.16 16.10
C GLU A 101 0.99 -6.18 17.20
N ARG A 102 -0.21 -5.59 17.10
CA ARG A 102 -0.76 -4.63 18.08
C ARG A 102 0.24 -3.54 18.48
N PRO A 103 0.88 -2.87 17.50
CA PRO A 103 1.97 -1.95 17.79
C PRO A 103 1.50 -0.77 18.63
N ARG A 104 2.34 -0.25 19.51
CA ARG A 104 2.05 0.99 20.24
C ARG A 104 2.07 2.21 19.33
N ARG A 105 2.92 2.17 18.30
CA ARG A 105 3.11 3.27 17.34
C ARG A 105 3.25 2.74 15.93
N ILE A 106 2.69 3.48 15.00
CA ILE A 106 2.89 3.32 13.57
C ILE A 106 3.38 4.65 13.02
N VAL A 107 4.50 4.66 12.31
CA VAL A 107 4.97 5.82 11.55
C VAL A 107 4.90 5.44 10.07
N GLU A 108 4.11 6.19 9.32
CA GLU A 108 3.91 6.00 7.89
C GLU A 108 4.55 7.16 7.13
N VAL A 109 5.38 6.82 6.14
CA VAL A 109 5.95 7.79 5.19
C VAL A 109 5.14 7.74 3.90
N GLY A 110 4.53 8.84 3.54
CA GLY A 110 3.41 8.90 2.62
C GLY A 110 2.09 8.70 3.36
N SER A 111 0.99 9.13 2.76
CA SER A 111 -0.32 8.92 3.38
C SER A 111 -1.43 8.80 2.32
N GLY A 112 -2.55 8.18 2.71
CA GLY A 112 -3.67 8.04 1.82
C GLY A 112 -4.51 6.81 2.08
N HIS A 113 -4.60 5.91 1.09
CA HIS A 113 -5.41 4.69 1.23
C HIS A 113 -4.84 3.73 2.27
N SER A 114 -3.51 3.59 2.36
CA SER A 114 -2.83 2.79 3.39
C SER A 114 -3.17 3.29 4.79
N THR A 115 -3.07 4.59 5.03
CA THR A 115 -3.42 5.23 6.31
C THR A 115 -4.84 4.87 6.76
N ARG A 116 -5.79 4.85 5.82
CA ARG A 116 -7.20 4.49 6.11
C ARG A 116 -7.35 3.05 6.58
N PHE A 117 -6.63 2.11 5.96
CA PHE A 117 -6.63 0.70 6.37
C PHE A 117 -5.93 0.50 7.72
N LEU A 118 -4.81 1.20 7.97
CA LEU A 118 -4.14 1.18 9.27
C LEU A 118 -5.05 1.71 10.38
N ALA A 119 -5.68 2.86 10.17
CA ALA A 119 -6.62 3.44 11.14
C ALA A 119 -7.84 2.53 11.38
N ARG A 120 -8.35 1.88 10.33
CA ARG A 120 -9.44 0.92 10.44
C ARG A 120 -9.02 -0.30 11.26
N ALA A 121 -7.84 -0.87 11.04
CA ALA A 121 -7.33 -2.00 11.78
C ALA A 121 -7.16 -1.68 13.28
N VAL A 122 -6.68 -0.46 13.59
CA VAL A 122 -6.57 0.04 14.97
C VAL A 122 -7.95 0.14 15.63
N ALA A 123 -8.93 0.71 14.93
CA ALA A 123 -10.29 0.87 15.44
C ALA A 123 -10.98 -0.47 15.69
N ASP A 124 -10.97 -1.38 14.71
CA ASP A 124 -11.58 -2.70 14.81
C ASP A 124 -10.92 -3.55 15.92
N GLY A 125 -9.60 -3.40 16.09
CA GLY A 125 -8.83 -4.05 17.14
C GLY A 125 -8.98 -3.39 18.52
N ARG A 126 -9.64 -2.24 18.62
CA ARG A 126 -9.68 -1.41 19.84
C ARG A 126 -8.29 -1.21 20.44
N LEU A 127 -7.32 -0.92 19.55
CA LEU A 127 -5.92 -0.79 19.93
C LEU A 127 -5.62 0.63 20.41
N ALA A 128 -4.71 0.74 21.39
CA ALA A 128 -4.18 2.04 21.83
C ALA A 128 -3.02 2.53 20.95
N THR A 129 -3.02 2.15 19.68
CA THR A 129 -1.97 2.47 18.71
C THR A 129 -2.07 3.94 18.29
N ARG A 130 -0.95 4.67 18.35
CA ARG A 130 -0.82 5.99 17.76
C ARG A 130 -0.27 5.88 16.35
N ILE A 131 -0.94 6.52 15.40
CA ILE A 131 -0.49 6.57 13.99
C ILE A 131 0.01 7.98 13.71
N THR A 132 1.25 8.10 13.20
CA THR A 132 1.81 9.36 12.68
C THR A 132 2.04 9.18 11.19
N ALA A 133 1.44 10.04 10.35
CA ALA A 133 1.59 10.01 8.90
C ALA A 133 2.34 11.26 8.43
N ILE A 134 3.46 11.06 7.73
CA ILE A 134 4.34 12.12 7.22
C ILE A 134 4.14 12.21 5.71
N ASP A 135 3.53 13.30 5.23
CA ASP A 135 3.26 13.48 3.81
C ASP A 135 3.05 14.96 3.48
N PRO A 136 3.79 15.55 2.53
CA PRO A 136 3.59 16.95 2.15
C PRO A 136 2.28 17.19 1.39
N ALA A 137 1.72 16.17 0.71
CA ALA A 137 0.56 16.30 -0.16
C ALA A 137 -0.20 14.99 -0.35
N PRO A 138 -1.04 14.56 0.61
CA PRO A 138 -1.78 13.31 0.54
C PRO A 138 -2.63 13.20 -0.72
N ARG A 139 -2.52 12.09 -1.44
CA ARG A 139 -3.34 11.81 -2.64
C ARG A 139 -4.77 11.44 -2.32
N ALA A 140 -5.01 10.86 -1.15
CA ALA A 140 -6.34 10.54 -0.67
C ALA A 140 -6.56 11.23 0.69
N GLY A 141 -7.68 11.92 0.84
CA GLY A 141 -7.99 12.64 2.08
C GLY A 141 -7.99 11.70 3.29
N ILE A 142 -7.27 12.09 4.33
CA ILE A 142 -7.18 11.41 5.63
C ILE A 142 -7.79 12.23 6.76
N ALA A 143 -8.34 13.40 6.43
CA ALA A 143 -9.02 14.27 7.39
C ALA A 143 -10.15 13.50 8.10
N GLY A 144 -10.22 13.65 9.41
CA GLY A 144 -11.20 12.94 10.25
C GLY A 144 -10.75 11.56 10.72
N LEU A 145 -9.60 11.06 10.30
CA LEU A 145 -8.99 9.87 10.91
C LEU A 145 -8.26 10.25 12.21
N PRO A 146 -8.20 9.34 13.21
CA PRO A 146 -7.45 9.55 14.45
C PRO A 146 -5.94 9.33 14.21
N VAL A 147 -5.35 10.20 13.38
CA VAL A 147 -3.96 10.12 12.91
C VAL A 147 -3.29 11.47 13.14
N GLU A 148 -2.11 11.46 13.72
CA GLU A 148 -1.24 12.63 13.77
C GLU A 148 -0.65 12.87 12.38
N PHE A 149 -0.99 14.00 11.76
CA PHE A 149 -0.57 14.31 10.40
C PHE A 149 0.55 15.35 10.39
N VAL A 150 1.68 14.99 9.81
CA VAL A 150 2.85 15.85 9.63
C VAL A 150 2.94 16.26 8.16
N ALA A 151 2.43 17.46 7.84
CA ALA A 151 2.39 18.01 6.48
C ALA A 151 3.78 18.52 6.04
N ARG A 152 4.74 17.61 5.92
CA ARG A 152 6.14 17.89 5.55
C ARG A 152 6.69 16.75 4.73
N THR A 153 7.77 17.02 3.97
CA THR A 153 8.60 15.97 3.41
C THR A 153 9.34 15.22 4.51
N LEU A 154 9.78 13.98 4.23
CA LEU A 154 10.55 13.20 5.20
C LEU A 154 11.83 13.93 5.65
N HIS A 155 12.51 14.64 4.73
CA HIS A 155 13.69 15.44 5.03
C HIS A 155 13.43 16.55 6.05
N GLU A 156 12.28 17.24 5.92
CA GLU A 156 11.87 18.31 6.83
C GLU A 156 11.36 17.78 8.18
N ALA A 157 10.79 16.58 8.19
CA ALA A 157 10.32 15.93 9.41
C ALA A 157 11.50 15.41 10.26
N GLY A 158 12.63 15.08 9.62
CA GLY A 158 13.81 14.54 10.27
C GLY A 158 13.56 13.22 10.99
N ASP A 159 14.41 12.90 11.95
CA ASP A 159 14.38 11.61 12.66
C ASP A 159 13.43 11.59 13.87
N ALA A 160 12.95 12.75 14.31
CA ALA A 160 12.12 12.86 15.51
C ALA A 160 10.87 11.95 15.50
N PRO A 161 10.11 11.79 14.40
CA PRO A 161 8.97 10.88 14.36
C PRO A 161 9.33 9.40 14.58
N PHE A 162 10.57 9.01 14.33
CA PHE A 162 11.05 7.63 14.43
C PHE A 162 11.72 7.33 15.77
N ALA A 163 11.99 8.35 16.58
CA ALA A 163 12.59 8.18 17.89
C ALA A 163 11.74 7.27 18.78
N GLY A 164 12.38 6.25 19.38
CA GLY A 164 11.70 5.29 20.26
C GLY A 164 10.77 4.30 19.54
N LEU A 165 10.90 4.11 18.22
CA LEU A 165 10.41 2.91 17.58
C LEU A 165 11.27 1.74 18.05
N GLY A 166 10.63 0.70 18.61
CA GLY A 166 11.32 -0.53 18.99
C GLY A 166 11.81 -1.32 17.76
N THR A 167 12.84 -2.11 17.95
CA THR A 167 13.29 -3.12 16.98
C THR A 167 12.47 -4.38 17.13
#